data_413b75c8f933d013432e08f0b4667d54
#
_entry.id   413b75c8f933d013432e08f0b4667d54
#
_cell.length_a   1.000
_cell.length_b   1.000
_cell.length_c   1.000
_cell.angle_alpha   90.00
_cell.angle_beta   90.00
_cell.angle_gamma   90.00
#
_symmetry.space_group_name_H-M   'P 1'
#
loop_
_entity.id
_entity.type
_entity.pdbx_description
1 polymer ?
#
loop_
_entity_poly.entity_id
_entity_poly.type
_entity_poly.pdbx_seq_one_letter_code
_entity_poly.pdbx_strand_id
1 'polypeptide(L)'
;MILAKNIFYSYGKENIFEGADFFIAKNSKVGVVGANGSGKSTLFNLITKQDFIDDGKLDVVGSVISVPQEVKRDEKMENSESVREYLDPYWEKQDYELLKMLSKLELERLTLEDNPKVLSGGQKTKLDIARALIYEPDILLLDEPTNFLDIEGKKWIMNFLGRFPKTLIIISHDLKLLDKNIDKIIEVNKQTKKIEEYKGNYTNYVNLKGERETLLVNQIHVQERKIVEMKKGLLRISGNRSEKGVRQKLNLQKRIEKLVVALPEMPPAVKKINMQLPEPAWIGELPIIAEKISKTYGDKKVLDNINFDIKRSERIALIGQNGAGKSTLIKILMGITKPDSGEVVKDEKIKIGYYSQEFETFDMSKNLLETVKEKCEMTEPQLRSILGRFFFPGEKLFQKIDTLSGGEKTRLSIATLLAKNYNLLILDEPTTYLDVLSQRLILEALKSYKGAMLLVS
;
A
#
# COMPACT_ATOMS: atom_id res chain seq x y z
N MET A 1 20.99 -0.38 -17.13
CA MET A 1 20.50 0.96 -17.53
C MET A 1 19.15 0.80 -18.22
N ILE A 2 18.18 1.66 -17.90
CA ILE A 2 16.85 1.64 -18.54
C ILE A 2 16.55 3.04 -19.07
N LEU A 3 16.10 3.11 -20.31
CA LEU A 3 15.67 4.35 -20.96
C LEU A 3 14.30 4.14 -21.58
N ALA A 4 13.34 4.92 -21.16
CA ALA A 4 12.00 4.94 -21.68
C ALA A 4 11.70 6.29 -22.32
N LYS A 5 11.17 6.29 -23.54
CA LYS A 5 10.79 7.50 -24.27
C LYS A 5 9.40 7.34 -24.86
N ASN A 6 8.52 8.25 -24.49
CA ASN A 6 7.17 8.38 -25.01
C ASN A 6 6.40 7.06 -25.02
N ILE A 7 6.41 6.35 -23.88
CA ILE A 7 5.78 5.02 -23.77
C ILE A 7 4.28 5.15 -23.68
N PHE A 8 3.58 4.36 -24.51
CA PHE A 8 2.15 4.10 -24.41
C PHE A 8 1.93 2.63 -24.08
N TYR A 9 1.02 2.37 -23.16
CA TYR A 9 0.61 1.02 -22.80
C TYR A 9 -0.82 1.00 -22.27
N SER A 10 -1.62 0.05 -22.77
CA SER A 10 -3.03 -0.15 -22.39
C SER A 10 -3.24 -1.59 -21.90
N TYR A 11 -4.06 -1.75 -20.88
CA TYR A 11 -4.53 -3.04 -20.42
C TYR A 11 -6.05 -3.16 -20.71
N GLY A 12 -6.40 -3.94 -21.71
CA GLY A 12 -7.77 -4.00 -22.22
C GLY A 12 -8.24 -2.66 -22.77
N LYS A 13 -9.20 -2.01 -22.09
CA LYS A 13 -9.73 -0.69 -22.47
C LYS A 13 -9.14 0.47 -21.66
N GLU A 14 -8.32 0.19 -20.68
CA GLU A 14 -7.75 1.19 -19.77
C GLU A 14 -6.32 1.52 -20.18
N ASN A 15 -6.07 2.78 -20.52
CA ASN A 15 -4.72 3.26 -20.76
C ASN A 15 -4.01 3.41 -19.42
N ILE A 16 -2.85 2.78 -19.28
CA ILE A 16 -2.01 2.81 -18.08
C ILE A 16 -0.91 3.87 -18.22
N PHE A 17 -0.27 3.93 -19.39
CA PHE A 17 0.74 4.94 -19.71
C PHE A 17 0.36 5.69 -20.98
N GLU A 18 0.52 7.02 -20.96
CA GLU A 18 0.26 7.92 -22.09
C GLU A 18 1.44 8.90 -22.28
N GLY A 19 2.42 8.49 -23.09
CA GLY A 19 3.62 9.29 -23.34
C GLY A 19 4.51 9.42 -22.09
N ALA A 20 4.78 8.30 -21.42
CA ALA A 20 5.61 8.27 -20.23
C ALA A 20 7.11 8.23 -20.59
N ASP A 21 7.89 9.07 -19.92
CA ASP A 21 9.34 9.16 -20.06
C ASP A 21 10.00 8.87 -18.73
N PHE A 22 11.07 8.04 -18.70
CA PHE A 22 11.92 7.89 -17.52
C PHE A 22 13.30 7.34 -17.88
N PHE A 23 14.25 7.60 -16.98
CA PHE A 23 15.62 7.12 -17.12
C PHE A 23 16.15 6.55 -15.80
N ILE A 24 16.70 5.35 -15.82
CA ILE A 24 17.37 4.70 -14.69
C ILE A 24 18.82 4.43 -15.04
N ALA A 25 19.74 5.07 -14.33
CA ALA A 25 21.17 4.91 -14.53
C ALA A 25 21.66 3.54 -14.01
N LYS A 26 22.83 3.12 -14.48
CA LYS A 26 23.51 1.94 -13.96
C LYS A 26 23.89 2.17 -12.49
N ASN A 27 23.76 1.13 -11.67
CA ASN A 27 24.11 1.12 -10.24
C ASN A 27 23.31 2.15 -9.38
N SER A 28 22.16 2.62 -9.85
CA SER A 28 21.27 3.49 -9.09
C SER A 28 20.26 2.67 -8.28
N LYS A 29 19.82 3.24 -7.16
CA LYS A 29 18.77 2.68 -6.29
C LYS A 29 17.53 3.52 -6.43
N VAL A 30 16.47 2.93 -7.01
CA VAL A 30 15.26 3.64 -7.41
C VAL A 30 14.06 3.08 -6.67
N GLY A 31 13.31 3.96 -6.01
CA GLY A 31 12.00 3.65 -5.44
C GLY A 31 10.88 3.98 -6.42
N VAL A 32 9.95 3.07 -6.63
CA VAL A 32 8.76 3.28 -7.44
C VAL A 32 7.56 3.46 -6.52
N VAL A 33 6.92 4.60 -6.61
CA VAL A 33 5.76 4.96 -5.79
C VAL A 33 4.56 5.32 -6.67
N GLY A 34 3.36 5.29 -6.08
CA GLY A 34 2.12 5.63 -6.76
C GLY A 34 0.93 4.96 -6.08
N ALA A 35 -0.28 5.43 -6.36
CA ALA A 35 -1.51 4.86 -5.84
C ALA A 35 -1.69 3.40 -6.27
N ASN A 36 -2.50 2.64 -5.54
CA ASN A 36 -2.83 1.29 -5.97
C ASN A 36 -3.58 1.33 -7.32
N GLY A 37 -3.19 0.43 -8.23
CA GLY A 37 -3.69 0.42 -9.61
C GLY A 37 -3.20 1.60 -10.46
N SER A 38 -2.04 2.20 -10.16
CA SER A 38 -1.41 3.21 -11.02
C SER A 38 -0.54 2.63 -12.13
N GLY A 39 -0.27 1.31 -12.12
CA GLY A 39 0.60 0.65 -13.11
C GLY A 39 2.02 0.37 -12.63
N LYS A 40 2.29 0.35 -11.31
CA LYS A 40 3.63 0.03 -10.78
C LYS A 40 4.11 -1.38 -11.19
N SER A 41 3.28 -2.40 -10.94
CA SER A 41 3.60 -3.79 -11.35
C SER A 41 3.62 -3.94 -12.87
N THR A 42 2.75 -3.20 -13.59
CA THR A 42 2.80 -3.12 -15.07
C THR A 42 4.16 -2.59 -15.55
N LEU A 43 4.69 -1.55 -14.89
CA LEU A 43 6.03 -1.05 -15.21
C LEU A 43 7.10 -2.14 -15.05
N PHE A 44 7.01 -2.97 -14.00
CA PHE A 44 7.93 -4.10 -13.80
C PHE A 44 7.78 -5.14 -14.91
N ASN A 45 6.55 -5.49 -15.30
CA ASN A 45 6.29 -6.43 -16.39
C ASN A 45 6.89 -5.94 -17.72
N LEU A 46 6.77 -4.65 -18.03
CA LEU A 46 7.38 -4.04 -19.22
C LEU A 46 8.93 -4.10 -19.16
N ILE A 47 9.53 -3.81 -18.02
CA ILE A 47 10.98 -3.88 -17.84
C ILE A 47 11.49 -5.31 -17.94
N THR A 48 10.75 -6.30 -17.43
CA THR A 48 11.09 -7.73 -17.52
C THR A 48 10.72 -8.37 -18.86
N LYS A 49 10.10 -7.63 -19.77
CA LYS A 49 9.60 -8.10 -21.08
C LYS A 49 8.55 -9.21 -20.96
N GLN A 50 7.81 -9.24 -19.86
CA GLN A 50 6.60 -10.07 -19.72
C GLN A 50 5.42 -9.46 -20.49
N ASP A 51 5.43 -8.12 -20.65
CA ASP A 51 4.52 -7.35 -21.48
C ASP A 51 5.30 -6.49 -22.48
N PHE A 52 4.61 -5.99 -23.51
CA PHE A 52 5.17 -5.14 -24.54
C PHE A 52 4.45 -3.81 -24.59
N ILE A 53 5.20 -2.72 -24.81
CA ILE A 53 4.63 -1.39 -25.01
C ILE A 53 3.82 -1.33 -26.31
N ASP A 54 2.74 -0.53 -26.32
CA ASP A 54 1.92 -0.32 -27.53
C ASP A 54 2.62 0.63 -28.52
N ASP A 55 3.29 1.68 -27.98
CA ASP A 55 4.06 2.65 -28.77
C ASP A 55 5.18 3.26 -27.92
N GLY A 56 6.15 3.89 -28.59
CA GLY A 56 7.30 4.51 -27.94
C GLY A 56 8.55 3.64 -27.98
N LYS A 57 9.47 3.87 -27.03
CA LYS A 57 10.74 3.15 -26.97
C LYS A 57 11.10 2.81 -25.51
N LEU A 58 11.39 1.53 -25.25
CA LEU A 58 11.90 1.03 -23.98
C LEU A 58 13.18 0.23 -24.19
N ASP A 59 14.31 0.83 -23.84
CA ASP A 59 15.63 0.20 -23.92
C ASP A 59 16.05 -0.27 -22.53
N VAL A 60 16.22 -1.58 -22.36
CA VAL A 60 16.73 -2.20 -21.13
C VAL A 60 18.05 -2.86 -21.42
N VAL A 61 19.13 -2.37 -20.79
CA VAL A 61 20.51 -2.87 -20.99
C VAL A 61 20.99 -3.57 -19.72
N GLY A 62 21.27 -4.86 -19.84
CA GLY A 62 21.70 -5.77 -18.77
C GLY A 62 20.65 -6.85 -18.44
N SER A 63 21.07 -7.84 -17.66
CA SER A 63 20.20 -8.90 -17.18
C SER A 63 19.24 -8.37 -16.09
N VAL A 64 17.96 -8.71 -16.18
CA VAL A 64 16.92 -8.26 -15.26
C VAL A 64 16.29 -9.47 -14.58
N ILE A 65 16.21 -9.43 -13.27
CA ILE A 65 15.45 -10.42 -12.50
C ILE A 65 14.49 -9.68 -11.56
N SER A 66 13.25 -10.18 -11.50
CA SER A 66 12.20 -9.66 -10.64
C SER A 66 11.83 -10.66 -9.56
N VAL A 67 11.68 -10.16 -8.33
CA VAL A 67 11.09 -10.88 -7.20
C VAL A 67 9.68 -10.33 -7.00
N PRO A 68 8.63 -11.16 -7.18
CA PRO A 68 7.25 -10.72 -7.14
C PRO A 68 6.76 -10.49 -5.69
N GLN A 69 5.63 -9.79 -5.56
CA GLN A 69 5.02 -9.45 -4.27
C GLN A 69 4.52 -10.68 -3.49
N GLU A 70 3.92 -11.65 -4.17
CA GLU A 70 3.26 -12.79 -3.52
C GLU A 70 4.13 -14.05 -3.53
N VAL A 71 5.08 -14.12 -2.58
CA VAL A 71 5.90 -15.31 -2.34
C VAL A 71 5.06 -16.51 -1.87
N LYS A 72 3.89 -16.28 -1.27
CA LYS A 72 2.98 -17.35 -0.80
C LYS A 72 2.31 -18.13 -1.93
N ARG A 73 2.28 -17.58 -3.15
CA ARG A 73 1.67 -18.20 -4.35
C ARG A 73 2.68 -18.36 -5.48
N ASP A 74 3.96 -18.41 -5.17
CA ASP A 74 4.95 -18.75 -6.18
C ASP A 74 4.77 -20.24 -6.56
N GLU A 75 4.13 -20.47 -7.71
CA GLU A 75 3.93 -21.81 -8.26
C GLU A 75 5.24 -22.58 -8.37
N LYS A 76 6.37 -21.90 -8.57
CA LYS A 76 7.69 -22.52 -8.63
C LYS A 76 8.11 -23.05 -7.27
N MET A 77 7.84 -22.30 -6.19
CA MET A 77 8.12 -22.73 -4.82
C MET A 77 7.19 -23.90 -4.41
N GLU A 78 5.92 -23.83 -4.83
CA GLU A 78 4.96 -24.89 -4.56
C GLU A 78 5.24 -26.19 -5.33
N ASN A 79 5.84 -26.09 -6.51
CA ASN A 79 6.20 -27.24 -7.34
C ASN A 79 7.57 -27.82 -7.00
N SER A 80 8.43 -27.10 -6.26
CA SER A 80 9.75 -27.58 -5.85
C SER A 80 9.67 -28.51 -4.65
N GLU A 81 10.40 -29.61 -4.68
CA GLU A 81 10.48 -30.59 -3.58
C GLU A 81 11.59 -30.21 -2.58
N SER A 82 12.60 -29.46 -3.01
CA SER A 82 13.74 -29.06 -2.19
C SER A 82 14.15 -27.62 -2.43
N VAL A 83 14.86 -27.03 -1.44
CA VAL A 83 15.49 -25.69 -1.55
C VAL A 83 16.46 -25.65 -2.73
N ARG A 84 17.21 -26.74 -2.98
CA ARG A 84 18.10 -26.82 -4.12
C ARG A 84 17.39 -26.64 -5.45
N GLU A 85 16.33 -27.43 -5.67
CA GLU A 85 15.53 -27.38 -6.89
C GLU A 85 14.89 -26.00 -7.09
N TYR A 86 14.42 -25.39 -6.02
CA TYR A 86 13.86 -24.05 -6.06
C TYR A 86 14.88 -22.99 -6.45
N LEU A 87 16.10 -23.04 -5.87
CA LEU A 87 17.16 -22.08 -6.13
C LEU A 87 17.74 -22.22 -7.54
N ASP A 88 17.96 -23.45 -7.98
CA ASP A 88 18.63 -23.78 -9.25
C ASP A 88 17.95 -24.96 -9.95
N PRO A 89 16.79 -24.74 -10.60
CA PRO A 89 16.01 -25.80 -11.25
C PRO A 89 16.73 -26.46 -12.43
N TYR A 90 17.76 -25.85 -12.97
CA TYR A 90 18.56 -26.38 -14.10
C TYR A 90 19.84 -27.06 -13.66
N TRP A 91 20.14 -27.11 -12.36
CA TRP A 91 21.33 -27.76 -11.78
C TRP A 91 22.66 -27.24 -12.36
N GLU A 92 22.70 -25.92 -12.66
CA GLU A 92 23.88 -25.25 -13.23
C GLU A 92 24.91 -24.84 -12.16
N LYS A 93 24.49 -24.74 -10.90
CA LYS A 93 25.30 -24.24 -9.79
C LYS A 93 25.76 -25.38 -8.89
N GLN A 94 26.95 -25.21 -8.32
CA GLN A 94 27.48 -26.13 -7.33
C GLN A 94 26.87 -25.89 -5.95
N ASP A 95 26.73 -26.93 -5.12
CA ASP A 95 26.12 -26.85 -3.78
C ASP A 95 26.77 -25.79 -2.89
N TYR A 96 28.09 -25.63 -2.96
CA TYR A 96 28.79 -24.64 -2.16
C TYR A 96 28.42 -23.19 -2.53
N GLU A 97 28.05 -22.94 -3.79
CA GLU A 97 27.61 -21.61 -4.24
C GLU A 97 26.24 -21.29 -3.68
N LEU A 98 25.33 -22.28 -3.68
CA LEU A 98 23.99 -22.16 -3.12
C LEU A 98 24.05 -21.97 -1.62
N LEU A 99 24.81 -22.78 -0.89
CA LEU A 99 25.02 -22.65 0.55
C LEU A 99 25.66 -21.32 0.94
N LYS A 100 26.62 -20.84 0.18
CA LYS A 100 27.21 -19.51 0.36
C LYS A 100 26.18 -18.38 0.18
N MET A 101 25.26 -18.54 -0.77
CA MET A 101 24.17 -17.58 -0.97
C MET A 101 23.19 -17.60 0.17
N LEU A 102 22.77 -18.78 0.65
CA LEU A 102 21.92 -18.93 1.82
C LEU A 102 22.55 -18.29 3.07
N SER A 103 23.84 -18.52 3.30
CA SER A 103 24.56 -17.88 4.42
C SER A 103 24.59 -16.35 4.31
N LYS A 104 24.84 -15.78 3.13
CA LYS A 104 24.77 -14.32 2.92
C LYS A 104 23.42 -13.70 3.29
N LEU A 105 22.36 -14.50 3.20
CA LEU A 105 20.99 -14.06 3.46
C LEU A 105 20.47 -14.49 4.84
N GLU A 106 21.39 -14.93 5.73
CA GLU A 106 21.06 -15.40 7.09
C GLU A 106 20.03 -16.55 7.06
N LEU A 107 20.28 -17.51 6.19
CA LEU A 107 19.51 -18.77 6.06
C LEU A 107 20.38 -20.00 6.31
N GLU A 108 21.44 -19.88 7.15
CA GLU A 108 22.41 -20.95 7.42
C GLU A 108 21.77 -22.23 8.02
N ARG A 109 20.59 -22.09 8.61
CA ARG A 109 19.87 -23.23 9.20
C ARG A 109 19.14 -24.09 8.17
N LEU A 110 19.02 -23.59 6.92
CA LEU A 110 18.40 -24.33 5.83
C LEU A 110 19.43 -25.22 5.16
N THR A 111 19.04 -26.46 4.91
CA THR A 111 19.75 -27.40 4.05
C THR A 111 19.20 -27.33 2.62
N LEU A 112 19.95 -27.86 1.67
CA LEU A 112 19.49 -27.89 0.28
C LEU A 112 18.34 -28.88 0.05
N GLU A 113 18.19 -29.86 0.93
CA GLU A 113 17.14 -30.91 0.92
C GLU A 113 15.85 -30.44 1.60
N ASP A 114 15.87 -29.33 2.36
CA ASP A 114 14.67 -28.86 3.04
C ASP A 114 13.55 -28.51 2.06
N ASN A 115 12.31 -28.74 2.48
CA ASN A 115 11.15 -28.41 1.66
C ASN A 115 10.83 -26.92 1.78
N PRO A 116 10.87 -26.14 0.67
CA PRO A 116 10.63 -24.71 0.70
C PRO A 116 9.19 -24.32 1.11
N LYS A 117 8.22 -25.25 0.99
CA LYS A 117 6.80 -24.99 1.31
C LYS A 117 6.57 -24.72 2.79
N VAL A 118 7.34 -25.37 3.67
CA VAL A 118 7.18 -25.27 5.13
C VAL A 118 7.85 -24.05 5.75
N LEU A 119 8.57 -23.26 4.96
CA LEU A 119 9.27 -22.08 5.43
C LEU A 119 8.31 -20.96 5.86
N SER A 120 8.74 -20.17 6.84
CA SER A 120 8.02 -18.95 7.22
C SER A 120 8.00 -17.93 6.08
N GLY A 121 7.04 -17.00 6.09
CA GLY A 121 6.94 -15.96 5.06
C GLY A 121 8.24 -15.16 4.87
N GLY A 122 8.91 -14.81 5.97
CA GLY A 122 10.20 -14.11 5.91
C GLY A 122 11.33 -14.96 5.32
N GLN A 123 11.38 -16.27 5.63
CA GLN A 123 12.34 -17.18 5.03
C GLN A 123 12.06 -17.37 3.53
N LYS A 124 10.80 -17.47 3.13
CA LYS A 124 10.40 -17.55 1.72
C LYS A 124 10.86 -16.31 0.94
N THR A 125 10.64 -15.10 1.49
CA THR A 125 11.12 -13.85 0.87
C THR A 125 12.64 -13.82 0.73
N LYS A 126 13.38 -14.25 1.77
CA LYS A 126 14.86 -14.35 1.70
C LYS A 126 15.29 -15.37 0.65
N LEU A 127 14.60 -16.50 0.55
CA LEU A 127 14.90 -17.55 -0.43
C LEU A 127 14.63 -17.10 -1.87
N ASP A 128 13.58 -16.33 -2.11
CA ASP A 128 13.30 -15.70 -3.42
C ASP A 128 14.39 -14.72 -3.84
N ILE A 129 14.84 -13.90 -2.89
CA ILE A 129 15.95 -12.99 -3.14
C ILE A 129 17.24 -13.80 -3.41
N ALA A 130 17.48 -14.91 -2.68
CA ALA A 130 18.60 -15.79 -2.93
C ALA A 130 18.59 -16.31 -4.37
N ARG A 131 17.44 -16.84 -4.81
CA ARG A 131 17.24 -17.31 -6.18
C ARG A 131 17.53 -16.25 -7.23
N ALA A 132 17.01 -15.02 -7.01
CA ALA A 132 17.27 -13.92 -7.92
C ALA A 132 18.77 -13.56 -8.00
N LEU A 133 19.51 -13.65 -6.89
CA LEU A 133 20.91 -13.26 -6.80
C LEU A 133 21.91 -14.31 -7.33
N ILE A 134 21.52 -15.59 -7.33
CA ILE A 134 22.36 -16.67 -7.87
C ILE A 134 22.75 -16.43 -9.32
N TYR A 135 21.88 -15.80 -10.09
CA TYR A 135 22.12 -15.46 -11.49
C TYR A 135 22.79 -14.08 -11.69
N GLU A 136 23.25 -13.43 -10.62
CA GLU A 136 23.99 -12.18 -10.61
C GLU A 136 23.41 -11.07 -11.52
N PRO A 137 22.12 -10.73 -11.41
CA PRO A 137 21.47 -9.79 -12.31
C PRO A 137 22.15 -8.41 -12.29
N ASP A 138 22.13 -7.71 -13.43
CA ASP A 138 22.56 -6.31 -13.52
C ASP A 138 21.51 -5.36 -12.93
N ILE A 139 20.25 -5.77 -12.98
CA ILE A 139 19.09 -5.03 -12.50
C ILE A 139 18.22 -5.97 -11.66
N LEU A 140 18.03 -5.64 -10.39
CA LEU A 140 17.15 -6.36 -9.48
C LEU A 140 15.88 -5.55 -9.25
N LEU A 141 14.73 -6.16 -9.54
CA LEU A 141 13.41 -5.60 -9.29
C LEU A 141 12.80 -6.29 -8.07
N LEU A 142 12.34 -5.51 -7.10
CA LEU A 142 11.70 -6.04 -5.89
C LEU A 142 10.31 -5.41 -5.74
N ASP A 143 9.28 -6.23 -5.76
CA ASP A 143 7.91 -5.78 -5.53
C ASP A 143 7.49 -6.07 -4.09
N GLU A 144 7.35 -5.00 -3.28
CA GLU A 144 6.96 -5.05 -1.86
C GLU A 144 7.76 -6.03 -0.99
N PRO A 145 9.11 -6.00 -1.01
CA PRO A 145 9.95 -7.01 -0.36
C PRO A 145 9.89 -6.98 1.17
N THR A 146 9.25 -5.99 1.77
CA THR A 146 9.06 -5.86 3.23
C THR A 146 7.77 -6.49 3.74
N ASN A 147 6.90 -6.93 2.84
CA ASN A 147 5.67 -7.62 3.22
C ASN A 147 5.98 -8.95 3.90
N PHE A 148 5.20 -9.32 4.91
CA PHE A 148 5.36 -10.54 5.70
C PHE A 148 6.67 -10.64 6.50
N LEU A 149 7.52 -9.60 6.47
CA LEU A 149 8.72 -9.55 7.31
C LEU A 149 8.39 -8.95 8.68
N ASP A 150 8.88 -9.62 9.73
CA ASP A 150 8.92 -9.04 11.07
C ASP A 150 9.98 -7.92 11.17
N ILE A 151 10.11 -7.33 12.35
CA ILE A 151 11.03 -6.19 12.56
C ILE A 151 12.49 -6.57 12.23
N GLU A 152 12.91 -7.79 12.55
CA GLU A 152 14.26 -8.27 12.25
C GLU A 152 14.46 -8.48 10.75
N GLY A 153 13.49 -9.10 10.09
CA GLY A 153 13.48 -9.25 8.65
C GLY A 153 13.51 -7.91 7.90
N LYS A 154 12.75 -6.91 8.38
CA LYS A 154 12.79 -5.55 7.82
C LYS A 154 14.15 -4.88 8.01
N LYS A 155 14.79 -5.03 9.17
CA LYS A 155 16.15 -4.52 9.39
C LYS A 155 17.16 -5.20 8.46
N TRP A 156 17.04 -6.52 8.34
CA TRP A 156 17.89 -7.30 7.45
C TRP A 156 17.79 -6.84 6.00
N ILE A 157 16.58 -6.75 5.43
CA ILE A 157 16.40 -6.34 4.04
C ILE A 157 16.91 -4.92 3.80
N MET A 158 16.67 -3.98 4.71
CA MET A 158 17.21 -2.62 4.60
C MET A 158 18.75 -2.60 4.55
N ASN A 159 19.42 -3.44 5.35
CA ASN A 159 20.87 -3.53 5.34
C ASN A 159 21.39 -4.19 4.05
N PHE A 160 20.73 -5.24 3.58
CA PHE A 160 21.02 -5.90 2.33
C PHE A 160 20.93 -4.93 1.14
N LEU A 161 19.80 -4.22 1.00
CA LEU A 161 19.56 -3.26 -0.08
C LEU A 161 20.56 -2.10 -0.05
N GLY A 162 20.93 -1.64 1.15
CA GLY A 162 21.95 -0.62 1.33
C GLY A 162 23.33 -1.01 0.76
N ARG A 163 23.66 -2.31 0.81
CA ARG A 163 24.96 -2.85 0.35
C ARG A 163 24.91 -3.39 -1.08
N PHE A 164 23.74 -3.51 -1.69
CA PHE A 164 23.64 -4.05 -3.05
C PHE A 164 24.32 -3.12 -4.08
N PRO A 165 25.33 -3.61 -4.84
CA PRO A 165 26.20 -2.73 -5.64
C PRO A 165 25.67 -2.40 -7.03
N LYS A 166 24.69 -3.18 -7.54
CA LYS A 166 24.14 -3.05 -8.89
C LYS A 166 22.85 -2.23 -8.89
N THR A 167 22.19 -2.12 -10.02
CA THR A 167 20.94 -1.36 -10.17
C THR A 167 19.81 -2.06 -9.42
N LEU A 168 19.12 -1.31 -8.57
CA LEU A 168 18.03 -1.79 -7.73
C LEU A 168 16.79 -0.93 -7.97
N ILE A 169 15.67 -1.57 -8.26
CA ILE A 169 14.38 -0.90 -8.40
C ILE A 169 13.40 -1.56 -7.45
N ILE A 170 12.77 -0.76 -6.59
CA ILE A 170 11.91 -1.27 -5.52
C ILE A 170 10.55 -0.60 -5.60
N ILE A 171 9.50 -1.37 -5.69
CA ILE A 171 8.16 -0.93 -5.31
C ILE A 171 8.01 -1.19 -3.82
N SER A 172 7.72 -0.15 -3.03
CA SER A 172 7.45 -0.34 -1.61
C SER A 172 6.55 0.75 -1.03
N HIS A 173 5.79 0.36 -0.02
CA HIS A 173 5.03 1.25 0.85
C HIS A 173 5.71 1.46 2.21
N ASP A 174 6.87 0.85 2.44
CA ASP A 174 7.70 1.08 3.64
C ASP A 174 8.53 2.36 3.48
N LEU A 175 8.06 3.43 4.13
CA LEU A 175 8.68 4.76 4.06
C LEU A 175 10.11 4.77 4.59
N LYS A 176 10.43 3.97 5.61
CA LYS A 176 11.78 3.90 6.18
C LYS A 176 12.77 3.29 5.18
N LEU A 177 12.32 2.29 4.42
CA LEU A 177 13.10 1.69 3.36
C LEU A 177 13.38 2.70 2.24
N LEU A 178 12.34 3.42 1.79
CA LEU A 178 12.45 4.42 0.73
C LEU A 178 13.26 5.66 1.15
N ASP A 179 13.32 5.97 2.43
CA ASP A 179 14.13 7.08 2.92
C ASP A 179 15.61 6.73 3.08
N LYS A 180 15.92 5.51 3.52
CA LYS A 180 17.28 5.14 3.89
C LYS A 180 18.14 4.68 2.71
N ASN A 181 17.53 4.00 1.73
CA ASN A 181 18.29 3.22 0.74
C ASN A 181 18.06 3.66 -0.72
N ILE A 182 17.33 4.73 -0.96
CA ILE A 182 16.92 5.15 -2.31
C ILE A 182 17.53 6.50 -2.66
N ASP A 183 18.06 6.59 -3.89
CA ASP A 183 18.70 7.79 -4.43
C ASP A 183 17.78 8.58 -5.36
N LYS A 184 16.72 7.93 -5.85
CA LYS A 184 15.77 8.48 -6.83
C LYS A 184 14.40 7.85 -6.63
N ILE A 185 13.35 8.68 -6.65
CA ILE A 185 11.96 8.21 -6.68
C ILE A 185 11.39 8.40 -8.09
N ILE A 186 10.69 7.37 -8.54
CA ILE A 186 9.85 7.40 -9.74
C ILE A 186 8.40 7.30 -9.29
N GLU A 187 7.59 8.32 -9.57
CA GLU A 187 6.16 8.32 -9.31
C GLU A 187 5.40 7.89 -10.55
N VAL A 188 4.60 6.83 -10.42
CA VAL A 188 3.62 6.43 -11.44
C VAL A 188 2.29 7.12 -11.11
N ASN A 189 1.95 8.15 -11.88
CA ASN A 189 0.79 8.99 -11.63
C ASN A 189 -0.44 8.44 -12.37
N LYS A 190 -1.43 7.98 -11.59
CA LYS A 190 -2.66 7.38 -12.13
C LYS A 190 -3.53 8.37 -12.92
N GLN A 191 -3.51 9.66 -12.56
CA GLN A 191 -4.37 10.67 -13.20
C GLN A 191 -3.80 11.13 -14.53
N THR A 192 -2.51 11.49 -14.53
CA THR A 192 -1.83 11.96 -15.74
C THR A 192 -1.34 10.82 -16.62
N LYS A 193 -1.35 9.56 -16.12
CA LYS A 193 -0.83 8.36 -16.79
C LYS A 193 0.63 8.50 -17.22
N LYS A 194 1.34 9.39 -16.55
CA LYS A 194 2.75 9.70 -16.78
C LYS A 194 3.61 9.21 -15.64
N ILE A 195 4.90 9.18 -15.90
CA ILE A 195 5.93 8.88 -14.92
C ILE A 195 6.67 10.17 -14.61
N GLU A 196 6.81 10.48 -13.32
CA GLU A 196 7.56 11.64 -12.86
C GLU A 196 8.76 11.20 -12.05
N GLU A 197 9.88 11.89 -12.24
CA GLU A 197 11.13 11.57 -11.57
C GLU A 197 11.48 12.63 -10.53
N TYR A 198 11.90 12.16 -9.35
CA TYR A 198 12.34 12.99 -8.24
C TYR A 198 13.69 12.51 -7.74
N LYS A 199 14.66 13.42 -7.68
CA LYS A 199 15.99 13.11 -7.13
C LYS A 199 15.94 13.08 -5.60
N GLY A 200 16.59 12.08 -5.02
CA GLY A 200 16.66 11.90 -3.57
C GLY A 200 15.71 10.81 -3.05
N ASN A 201 15.57 10.76 -1.74
CA ASN A 201 14.77 9.79 -1.02
C ASN A 201 13.27 10.16 -0.97
N TYR A 202 12.48 9.38 -0.23
CA TYR A 202 11.03 9.59 -0.13
C TYR A 202 10.68 10.93 0.53
N THR A 203 11.39 11.35 1.57
CA THR A 203 11.17 12.65 2.22
C THR A 203 11.39 13.80 1.24
N ASN A 204 12.46 13.75 0.43
CA ASN A 204 12.71 14.74 -0.61
C ASN A 204 11.61 14.76 -1.67
N TYR A 205 11.14 13.57 -2.08
CA TYR A 205 10.00 13.44 -3.02
C TYR A 205 8.75 14.16 -2.49
N VAL A 206 8.38 13.90 -1.23
CA VAL A 206 7.18 14.52 -0.62
C VAL A 206 7.28 16.04 -0.59
N ASN A 207 8.45 16.58 -0.25
CA ASN A 207 8.70 18.03 -0.21
C ASN A 207 8.63 18.65 -1.62
N LEU A 208 9.38 18.07 -2.57
CA LEU A 208 9.41 18.56 -3.96
C LEU A 208 8.02 18.48 -4.62
N LYS A 209 7.29 17.40 -4.37
CA LYS A 209 5.92 17.26 -4.87
C LYS A 209 4.99 18.31 -4.27
N GLY A 210 5.05 18.52 -2.95
CA GLY A 210 4.26 19.54 -2.27
C GLY A 210 4.55 20.96 -2.78
N GLU A 211 5.82 21.29 -3.03
CA GLU A 211 6.22 22.56 -3.64
C GLU A 211 5.64 22.70 -5.06
N ARG A 212 5.78 21.67 -5.92
CA ARG A 212 5.21 21.67 -7.28
C ARG A 212 3.69 21.82 -7.28
N GLU A 213 3.00 21.10 -6.41
CA GLU A 213 1.53 21.20 -6.27
C GLU A 213 1.12 22.60 -5.82
N THR A 214 1.84 23.20 -4.86
CA THR A 214 1.58 24.56 -4.38
C THR A 214 1.78 25.59 -5.50
N LEU A 215 2.87 25.47 -6.25
CA LEU A 215 3.13 26.33 -7.40
C LEU A 215 2.05 26.18 -8.48
N LEU A 216 1.63 24.97 -8.78
CA LEU A 216 0.58 24.69 -9.76
C LEU A 216 -0.76 25.29 -9.33
N VAL A 217 -1.16 25.14 -8.06
CA VAL A 217 -2.38 25.74 -7.50
C VAL A 217 -2.33 27.27 -7.63
N ASN A 218 -1.20 27.89 -7.28
CA ASN A 218 -1.03 29.34 -7.41
C ASN A 218 -1.12 29.78 -8.89
N GLN A 219 -0.52 29.04 -9.82
CA GLN A 219 -0.62 29.34 -11.25
C GLN A 219 -2.07 29.24 -11.76
N ILE A 220 -2.80 28.19 -11.35
CA ILE A 220 -4.22 28.01 -11.68
C ILE A 220 -5.03 29.21 -11.18
N HIS A 221 -4.88 29.60 -9.92
CA HIS A 221 -5.60 30.75 -9.36
C HIS A 221 -5.29 32.07 -10.06
N VAL A 222 -4.04 32.31 -10.47
CA VAL A 222 -3.66 33.49 -11.27
C VAL A 222 -4.33 33.43 -12.64
N GLN A 223 -4.35 32.30 -13.30
CA GLN A 223 -5.02 32.16 -14.60
C GLN A 223 -6.54 32.31 -14.50
N GLU A 224 -7.17 31.71 -13.47
CA GLU A 224 -8.61 31.86 -13.21
C GLU A 224 -8.99 33.33 -13.00
N ARG A 225 -8.25 34.09 -12.18
CA ARG A 225 -8.46 35.52 -11.98
C ARG A 225 -8.38 36.27 -13.30
N LYS A 226 -7.39 35.97 -14.14
CA LYS A 226 -7.23 36.58 -15.46
C LYS A 226 -8.41 36.25 -16.38
N ILE A 227 -8.90 35.02 -16.38
CA ILE A 227 -10.09 34.61 -17.14
C ILE A 227 -11.33 35.40 -16.65
N VAL A 228 -11.52 35.52 -15.33
CA VAL A 228 -12.64 36.28 -14.74
C VAL A 228 -12.59 37.76 -15.14
N GLU A 229 -11.41 38.38 -15.09
CA GLU A 229 -11.25 39.79 -15.55
C GLU A 229 -11.54 39.94 -17.04
N MET A 230 -11.06 39.04 -17.88
CA MET A 230 -11.36 39.04 -19.32
C MET A 230 -12.84 38.82 -19.60
N LYS A 231 -13.54 37.93 -18.85
CA LYS A 231 -14.99 37.76 -18.95
C LYS A 231 -15.75 39.03 -18.55
N LYS A 232 -15.33 39.76 -17.48
CA LYS A 232 -15.89 41.06 -17.12
C LYS A 232 -15.65 42.09 -18.20
N GLY A 233 -14.46 42.12 -18.82
CA GLY A 233 -14.16 42.97 -19.98
C GLY A 233 -15.06 42.66 -21.20
N LEU A 234 -15.31 41.39 -21.47
CA LEU A 234 -16.21 40.94 -22.52
C LEU A 234 -17.65 41.47 -22.34
N LEU A 235 -18.15 41.45 -21.11
CA LEU A 235 -19.50 41.96 -20.78
C LEU A 235 -19.59 43.47 -21.04
N ARG A 236 -18.55 44.23 -20.74
CA ARG A 236 -18.51 45.69 -20.99
C ARG A 236 -18.53 46.02 -22.48
N ILE A 237 -17.88 45.22 -23.31
CA ILE A 237 -17.81 45.40 -24.77
C ILE A 237 -19.09 44.90 -25.46
N SER A 238 -19.87 44.03 -24.83
CA SER A 238 -21.03 43.35 -25.45
C SER A 238 -22.13 44.31 -25.91
N GLY A 239 -22.19 45.54 -25.41
CA GLY A 239 -23.12 46.61 -25.84
C GLY A 239 -22.70 47.39 -27.09
N ASN A 240 -21.46 47.25 -27.56
CA ASN A 240 -20.94 47.99 -28.71
C ASN A 240 -21.22 47.24 -30.02
N ARG A 241 -22.17 47.76 -30.82
CA ARG A 241 -22.62 47.16 -32.09
C ARG A 241 -21.77 47.58 -33.31
N SER A 242 -20.67 48.37 -33.13
CA SER A 242 -19.78 48.73 -34.24
C SER A 242 -18.99 47.48 -34.73
N GLU A 243 -18.64 47.47 -36.02
CA GLU A 243 -17.81 46.38 -36.58
C GLU A 243 -16.52 46.13 -35.79
N LYS A 244 -15.89 47.22 -35.33
CA LYS A 244 -14.69 47.16 -34.49
C LYS A 244 -14.97 46.52 -33.13
N GLY A 245 -16.12 46.81 -32.51
CA GLY A 245 -16.58 46.22 -31.25
C GLY A 245 -16.86 44.71 -31.38
N VAL A 246 -17.50 44.31 -32.47
CA VAL A 246 -17.77 42.87 -32.76
C VAL A 246 -16.46 42.10 -32.95
N ARG A 247 -15.50 42.66 -33.68
CA ARG A 247 -14.18 42.00 -33.90
C ARG A 247 -13.37 41.90 -32.62
N GLN A 248 -13.41 42.93 -31.74
CA GLN A 248 -12.78 42.87 -30.42
C GLN A 248 -13.41 41.78 -29.51
N LYS A 249 -14.75 41.69 -29.52
CA LYS A 249 -15.50 40.67 -28.77
C LYS A 249 -15.11 39.28 -29.19
N LEU A 250 -15.08 38.96 -30.49
CA LEU A 250 -14.68 37.68 -31.04
C LEU A 250 -13.24 37.31 -30.69
N ASN A 251 -12.31 38.25 -30.77
CA ASN A 251 -10.92 38.03 -30.41
C ASN A 251 -10.76 37.75 -28.91
N LEU A 252 -11.49 38.44 -28.05
CA LEU A 252 -11.46 38.24 -26.61
C LEU A 252 -12.07 36.87 -26.22
N GLN A 253 -13.17 36.48 -26.88
CA GLN A 253 -13.79 35.17 -26.69
C GLN A 253 -12.81 34.05 -27.04
N LYS A 254 -12.20 34.09 -28.24
CA LYS A 254 -11.20 33.08 -28.66
C LYS A 254 -10.03 33.01 -27.69
N ARG A 255 -9.61 34.13 -27.10
CA ARG A 255 -8.52 34.18 -26.12
C ARG A 255 -8.93 33.55 -24.78
N ILE A 256 -10.17 33.79 -24.33
CA ILE A 256 -10.72 33.15 -23.12
C ILE A 256 -10.82 31.64 -23.33
N GLU A 257 -11.37 31.18 -24.45
CA GLU A 257 -11.48 29.75 -24.78
C GLU A 257 -10.13 29.05 -24.75
N LYS A 258 -9.11 29.65 -25.39
CA LYS A 258 -7.74 29.11 -25.35
C LYS A 258 -7.17 29.00 -23.94
N LEU A 259 -7.43 30.01 -23.09
CA LEU A 259 -6.95 29.99 -21.70
C LEU A 259 -7.71 28.96 -20.84
N VAL A 260 -9.01 28.77 -21.07
CA VAL A 260 -9.83 27.76 -20.37
C VAL A 260 -9.38 26.34 -20.75
N VAL A 261 -9.13 26.09 -22.05
CA VAL A 261 -8.63 24.77 -22.52
C VAL A 261 -7.21 24.49 -22.01
N ALA A 262 -6.39 25.54 -21.85
CA ALA A 262 -5.02 25.42 -21.35
C ALA A 262 -4.91 25.40 -19.81
N LEU A 263 -6.05 25.49 -19.08
CA LEU A 263 -6.04 25.46 -17.62
C LEU A 263 -5.67 24.03 -17.17
N PRO A 264 -4.60 23.85 -16.38
CA PRO A 264 -4.28 22.55 -15.82
C PRO A 264 -5.38 22.09 -14.85
N GLU A 265 -5.54 20.78 -14.72
CA GLU A 265 -6.43 20.23 -13.70
C GLU A 265 -5.89 20.56 -12.30
N MET A 266 -6.80 20.92 -11.40
CA MET A 266 -6.44 21.11 -9.99
C MET A 266 -5.92 19.81 -9.40
N PRO A 267 -4.73 19.82 -8.76
CA PRO A 267 -4.29 18.65 -8.02
C PRO A 267 -5.33 18.30 -6.95
N PRO A 268 -5.56 17.01 -6.67
CA PRO A 268 -6.52 16.60 -5.66
C PRO A 268 -6.12 17.20 -4.31
N ALA A 269 -6.98 18.07 -3.77
CA ALA A 269 -6.74 18.66 -2.46
C ALA A 269 -6.63 17.53 -1.43
N VAL A 270 -5.48 17.40 -0.76
CA VAL A 270 -5.35 16.56 0.43
C VAL A 270 -6.18 17.23 1.53
N LYS A 271 -7.48 16.96 1.52
CA LYS A 271 -8.38 17.47 2.57
C LYS A 271 -7.92 16.87 3.90
N LYS A 272 -7.60 17.74 4.87
CA LYS A 272 -7.45 17.30 6.26
C LYS A 272 -8.73 16.54 6.64
N ILE A 273 -8.58 15.25 6.91
CA ILE A 273 -9.71 14.37 7.22
C ILE A 273 -10.06 14.61 8.68
N ASN A 274 -10.96 15.56 8.93
CA ASN A 274 -11.57 15.69 10.25
C ASN A 274 -12.64 14.61 10.39
N MET A 275 -12.27 13.44 10.92
CA MET A 275 -13.14 12.28 11.01
C MET A 275 -13.87 12.30 12.36
N GLN A 276 -15.16 12.62 12.34
CA GLN A 276 -16.03 12.38 13.48
C GLN A 276 -16.42 10.91 13.48
N LEU A 277 -15.83 10.14 14.39
CA LEU A 277 -16.19 8.74 14.62
C LEU A 277 -17.28 8.67 15.70
N PRO A 278 -18.12 7.62 15.69
CA PRO A 278 -19.01 7.34 16.78
C PRO A 278 -18.26 7.26 18.10
N GLU A 279 -18.84 7.78 19.17
CA GLU A 279 -18.23 7.61 20.49
C GLU A 279 -18.37 6.15 20.93
N PRO A 280 -17.31 5.56 21.51
CA PRO A 280 -17.37 4.20 22.00
C PRO A 280 -18.42 4.09 23.11
N ALA A 281 -19.13 2.96 23.18
CA ALA A 281 -20.04 2.67 24.26
C ALA A 281 -19.30 2.70 25.61
N TRP A 282 -19.98 3.14 26.68
CA TRP A 282 -19.37 3.17 28.01
C TRP A 282 -19.02 1.75 28.47
N ILE A 283 -17.87 1.59 29.12
CA ILE A 283 -17.33 0.32 29.63
C ILE A 283 -16.56 0.57 30.92
N GLY A 284 -16.41 -0.47 31.75
CA GLY A 284 -15.62 -0.43 32.99
C GLY A 284 -14.16 -0.05 32.78
N GLU A 285 -13.40 0.16 33.85
CA GLU A 285 -11.99 0.58 33.81
C GLU A 285 -11.07 -0.49 33.20
N LEU A 286 -11.36 -1.77 33.50
CA LEU A 286 -10.60 -2.94 33.04
C LEU A 286 -11.49 -3.87 32.19
N PRO A 287 -11.72 -3.56 30.93
CA PRO A 287 -12.62 -4.34 30.07
C PRO A 287 -12.13 -5.75 29.74
N ILE A 288 -10.85 -6.02 29.82
CA ILE A 288 -10.26 -7.35 29.66
C ILE A 288 -9.13 -7.54 30.68
N ILE A 289 -9.17 -8.67 31.38
CA ILE A 289 -8.10 -9.16 32.23
C ILE A 289 -7.81 -10.59 31.82
N ALA A 290 -6.57 -10.88 31.49
CA ALA A 290 -6.07 -12.22 31.16
C ALA A 290 -5.02 -12.64 32.18
N GLU A 291 -5.27 -13.74 32.90
CA GLU A 291 -4.40 -14.22 33.95
C GLU A 291 -3.88 -15.61 33.64
N LYS A 292 -2.54 -15.77 33.76
CA LYS A 292 -1.80 -17.04 33.64
C LYS A 292 -2.14 -17.83 32.37
N ILE A 293 -2.38 -17.14 31.27
CA ILE A 293 -2.76 -17.74 30.00
C ILE A 293 -1.61 -18.58 29.44
N SER A 294 -1.87 -19.87 29.23
CA SER A 294 -0.96 -20.77 28.54
C SER A 294 -1.66 -21.49 27.39
N LYS A 295 -0.93 -21.74 26.29
CA LYS A 295 -1.44 -22.45 25.12
C LYS A 295 -0.34 -23.25 24.43
N THR A 296 -0.64 -24.51 24.13
CA THR A 296 0.25 -25.46 23.45
C THR A 296 -0.45 -26.00 22.19
N TYR A 297 0.26 -26.20 21.12
CA TYR A 297 -0.20 -26.88 19.91
C TYR A 297 0.77 -28.04 19.62
N GLY A 298 0.28 -29.27 19.76
CA GLY A 298 1.13 -30.47 19.75
C GLY A 298 2.20 -30.36 20.84
N ASP A 299 3.46 -30.49 20.49
CA ASP A 299 4.60 -30.35 21.43
C ASP A 299 5.10 -28.90 21.59
N LYS A 300 4.56 -27.96 20.85
CA LYS A 300 5.01 -26.57 20.87
C LYS A 300 4.19 -25.72 21.83
N LYS A 301 4.80 -25.31 22.94
CA LYS A 301 4.24 -24.29 23.83
C LYS A 301 4.34 -22.92 23.18
N VAL A 302 3.19 -22.29 22.90
CA VAL A 302 3.10 -21.01 22.17
C VAL A 302 2.91 -19.84 23.12
N LEU A 303 2.11 -20.00 24.18
CA LEU A 303 1.96 -19.02 25.25
C LEU A 303 2.27 -19.70 26.58
N ASP A 304 2.99 -19.01 27.45
CA ASP A 304 3.42 -19.51 28.75
C ASP A 304 3.18 -18.50 29.84
N ASN A 305 2.17 -18.77 30.69
CA ASN A 305 1.85 -18.00 31.90
C ASN A 305 1.74 -16.47 31.64
N ILE A 306 1.08 -16.08 30.56
CA ILE A 306 0.92 -14.68 30.14
C ILE A 306 -0.12 -14.00 31.02
N ASN A 307 0.27 -12.86 31.61
CA ASN A 307 -0.64 -11.95 32.31
C ASN A 307 -0.73 -10.65 31.51
N PHE A 308 -1.95 -10.20 31.28
CA PHE A 308 -2.19 -9.06 30.41
C PHE A 308 -3.57 -8.45 30.70
N ASP A 309 -3.62 -7.14 30.82
CA ASP A 309 -4.85 -6.39 31.00
C ASP A 309 -4.97 -5.27 29.96
N ILE A 310 -6.20 -4.91 29.64
CA ILE A 310 -6.51 -3.78 28.78
C ILE A 310 -7.34 -2.79 29.57
N LYS A 311 -6.90 -1.54 29.69
CA LYS A 311 -7.65 -0.45 30.32
C LYS A 311 -8.53 0.27 29.32
N ARG A 312 -9.59 0.91 29.84
CA ARG A 312 -10.48 1.75 29.04
C ARG A 312 -9.67 2.85 28.34
N SER A 313 -9.91 3.00 27.02
CA SER A 313 -9.23 3.99 26.16
C SER A 313 -7.70 3.83 26.04
N GLU A 314 -7.13 2.73 26.52
CA GLU A 314 -5.71 2.43 26.39
C GLU A 314 -5.33 2.06 24.96
N ARG A 315 -4.11 2.38 24.58
CA ARG A 315 -3.53 2.03 23.28
C ARG A 315 -2.34 1.13 23.50
N ILE A 316 -2.46 -0.10 23.07
CA ILE A 316 -1.45 -1.14 23.27
C ILE A 316 -0.90 -1.58 21.93
N ALA A 317 0.41 -1.74 21.82
CA ALA A 317 1.09 -2.36 20.70
C ALA A 317 1.60 -3.74 21.10
N LEU A 318 1.09 -4.80 20.45
CA LEU A 318 1.58 -6.17 20.59
C LEU A 318 2.64 -6.43 19.51
N ILE A 319 3.89 -6.49 19.93
CA ILE A 319 5.04 -6.63 19.04
C ILE A 319 5.73 -7.97 19.31
N GLY A 320 6.20 -8.64 18.27
CA GLY A 320 6.95 -9.89 18.39
C GLY A 320 7.25 -10.51 17.03
N GLN A 321 8.17 -11.47 17.03
CA GLN A 321 8.55 -12.23 15.84
C GLN A 321 7.35 -12.99 15.26
N ASN A 322 7.46 -13.38 13.99
CA ASN A 322 6.48 -14.26 13.38
C ASN A 322 6.48 -15.62 14.08
N GLY A 323 5.28 -16.14 14.42
CA GLY A 323 5.12 -17.37 15.18
C GLY A 323 5.31 -17.24 16.70
N ALA A 324 5.48 -16.03 17.26
CA ALA A 324 5.57 -15.79 18.71
C ALA A 324 4.24 -15.92 19.46
N GLY A 325 3.14 -16.28 18.79
CA GLY A 325 1.84 -16.48 19.44
C GLY A 325 0.92 -15.26 19.47
N LYS A 326 1.24 -14.18 18.76
CA LYS A 326 0.42 -12.95 18.71
C LYS A 326 -1.03 -13.25 18.33
N SER A 327 -1.25 -13.93 17.21
CA SER A 327 -2.60 -14.29 16.73
C SER A 327 -3.29 -15.30 17.65
N THR A 328 -2.55 -16.17 18.32
CA THR A 328 -3.10 -17.09 19.33
C THR A 328 -3.64 -16.31 20.54
N LEU A 329 -2.87 -15.34 21.03
CA LEU A 329 -3.32 -14.48 22.14
C LEU A 329 -4.58 -13.72 21.74
N ILE A 330 -4.62 -13.11 20.55
CA ILE A 330 -5.82 -12.43 20.05
C ILE A 330 -7.04 -13.35 20.02
N LYS A 331 -6.90 -14.55 19.44
CA LYS A 331 -8.00 -15.54 19.37
C LYS A 331 -8.50 -15.95 20.74
N ILE A 332 -7.60 -16.01 21.74
CA ILE A 332 -7.98 -16.27 23.14
C ILE A 332 -8.70 -15.04 23.74
N LEU A 333 -8.17 -13.83 23.55
CA LEU A 333 -8.83 -12.60 24.02
C LEU A 333 -10.21 -12.41 23.39
N MET A 334 -10.42 -12.83 22.16
CA MET A 334 -11.73 -12.80 21.51
C MET A 334 -12.67 -13.94 21.98
N GLY A 335 -12.14 -14.99 22.59
CA GLY A 335 -12.90 -16.19 22.98
C GLY A 335 -13.12 -17.19 21.84
N ILE A 336 -12.40 -17.03 20.72
CA ILE A 336 -12.42 -17.96 19.58
C ILE A 336 -11.71 -19.27 19.95
N THR A 337 -10.60 -19.15 20.70
CA THR A 337 -9.80 -20.28 21.17
C THR A 337 -9.75 -20.27 22.69
N LYS A 338 -9.93 -21.42 23.31
CA LYS A 338 -9.77 -21.56 24.77
C LYS A 338 -8.28 -21.72 25.13
N PRO A 339 -7.79 -21.07 26.18
CA PRO A 339 -6.47 -21.36 26.72
C PRO A 339 -6.44 -22.78 27.33
N ASP A 340 -5.27 -23.39 27.45
CA ASP A 340 -5.11 -24.68 28.13
C ASP A 340 -5.05 -24.50 29.65
N SER A 341 -4.54 -23.35 30.12
CA SER A 341 -4.62 -22.92 31.52
C SER A 341 -4.74 -21.39 31.59
N GLY A 342 -5.20 -20.91 32.76
CA GLY A 342 -5.51 -19.51 32.99
C GLY A 342 -6.92 -19.15 32.51
N GLU A 343 -7.30 -17.90 32.69
CA GLU A 343 -8.62 -17.39 32.32
C GLU A 343 -8.58 -15.98 31.74
N VAL A 344 -9.61 -15.65 30.95
CA VAL A 344 -9.85 -14.30 30.44
C VAL A 344 -11.19 -13.83 30.96
N VAL A 345 -11.16 -12.82 31.83
CA VAL A 345 -12.33 -12.12 32.33
C VAL A 345 -12.62 -10.93 31.43
N LYS A 346 -13.87 -10.81 31.00
CA LYS A 346 -14.34 -9.70 30.14
C LYS A 346 -15.50 -8.97 30.80
N ASP A 347 -15.52 -7.65 30.66
CA ASP A 347 -16.68 -6.84 30.99
C ASP A 347 -17.89 -7.29 30.14
N GLU A 348 -19.07 -7.42 30.74
CA GLU A 348 -20.30 -7.85 30.05
C GLU A 348 -20.72 -6.92 28.91
N LYS A 349 -20.36 -5.63 29.02
CA LYS A 349 -20.68 -4.59 28.02
C LYS A 349 -19.60 -4.44 26.93
N ILE A 350 -18.58 -5.32 26.90
CA ILE A 350 -17.51 -5.22 25.92
C ILE A 350 -18.02 -5.49 24.51
N LYS A 351 -17.73 -4.56 23.61
CA LYS A 351 -17.97 -4.71 22.16
C LYS A 351 -16.65 -4.64 21.45
N ILE A 352 -16.13 -5.79 21.02
CA ILE A 352 -14.84 -5.91 20.36
C ILE A 352 -15.02 -5.81 18.84
N GLY A 353 -14.35 -4.85 18.20
CA GLY A 353 -14.15 -4.82 16.76
C GLY A 353 -12.83 -5.46 16.40
N TYR A 354 -12.85 -6.48 15.56
CA TYR A 354 -11.65 -7.17 15.11
C TYR A 354 -11.42 -6.96 13.61
N TYR A 355 -10.23 -6.53 13.27
CA TYR A 355 -9.71 -6.53 11.92
C TYR A 355 -8.68 -7.64 11.79
N SER A 356 -8.98 -8.66 10.97
CA SER A 356 -8.00 -9.66 10.55
C SER A 356 -7.53 -9.36 9.14
N GLN A 357 -6.34 -9.81 8.83
CA GLN A 357 -5.76 -9.72 7.49
C GLN A 357 -6.53 -10.55 6.45
N GLU A 358 -7.27 -11.55 6.89
CA GLU A 358 -8.14 -12.39 6.07
C GLU A 358 -9.53 -11.75 5.98
N PHE A 359 -9.96 -11.37 4.77
CA PHE A 359 -11.24 -10.69 4.50
C PHE A 359 -12.47 -11.59 4.64
N GLU A 360 -12.42 -12.59 5.52
CA GLU A 360 -13.45 -13.62 5.71
C GLU A 360 -14.83 -13.08 6.16
N THR A 361 -14.90 -11.80 6.54
CA THR A 361 -16.10 -11.20 7.12
C THR A 361 -17.07 -10.57 6.12
N PHE A 362 -16.72 -10.52 4.83
CA PHE A 362 -17.55 -9.90 3.81
C PHE A 362 -18.23 -10.91 2.89
N ASP A 363 -19.51 -10.66 2.60
CA ASP A 363 -20.20 -11.32 1.50
C ASP A 363 -19.75 -10.67 0.18
N MET A 364 -18.92 -11.39 -0.57
CA MET A 364 -18.29 -10.87 -1.78
C MET A 364 -19.28 -10.57 -2.90
N SER A 365 -20.51 -11.11 -2.85
CA SER A 365 -21.57 -10.90 -3.85
C SER A 365 -22.29 -9.57 -3.70
N LYS A 366 -22.25 -8.96 -2.50
CA LYS A 366 -22.94 -7.70 -2.18
C LYS A 366 -22.17 -6.48 -2.63
N ASN A 367 -22.85 -5.34 -2.73
CA ASN A 367 -22.20 -4.06 -2.96
C ASN A 367 -21.70 -3.44 -1.62
N LEU A 368 -20.85 -2.43 -1.72
CA LEU A 368 -20.21 -1.80 -0.56
C LEU A 368 -21.25 -1.22 0.41
N LEU A 369 -22.23 -0.48 -0.11
CA LEU A 369 -23.19 0.22 0.71
C LEU A 369 -24.10 -0.74 1.48
N GLU A 370 -24.59 -1.79 0.79
CA GLU A 370 -25.39 -2.85 1.40
C GLU A 370 -24.65 -3.54 2.54
N THR A 371 -23.39 -3.93 2.27
CA THR A 371 -22.54 -4.62 3.27
C THR A 371 -22.32 -3.79 4.52
N VAL A 372 -22.07 -2.48 4.38
CA VAL A 372 -21.83 -1.61 5.53
C VAL A 372 -23.14 -1.30 6.24
N LYS A 373 -24.26 -1.13 5.51
CA LYS A 373 -25.58 -0.88 6.06
C LYS A 373 -26.10 -2.03 6.94
N GLU A 374 -25.85 -3.27 6.53
CA GLU A 374 -26.21 -4.46 7.32
C GLU A 374 -25.40 -4.58 8.64
N LYS A 375 -24.20 -4.05 8.63
CA LYS A 375 -23.27 -4.18 9.76
C LYS A 375 -23.29 -3.00 10.72
N CYS A 376 -23.89 -1.85 10.36
CA CYS A 376 -23.82 -0.61 11.13
C CYS A 376 -25.19 0.00 11.37
N GLU A 377 -25.43 0.47 12.60
CA GLU A 377 -26.68 1.15 13.03
C GLU A 377 -26.65 2.66 12.67
N MET A 378 -26.15 3.01 11.48
CA MET A 378 -26.02 4.41 11.03
C MET A 378 -27.00 4.68 9.88
N THR A 379 -27.40 5.94 9.77
CA THR A 379 -28.21 6.38 8.61
C THR A 379 -27.39 6.34 7.32
N GLU A 380 -28.03 6.11 6.19
CA GLU A 380 -27.35 6.05 4.89
C GLU A 380 -26.50 7.30 4.57
N PRO A 381 -26.96 8.55 4.85
CA PRO A 381 -26.10 9.73 4.66
C PRO A 381 -24.81 9.71 5.50
N GLN A 382 -24.87 9.21 6.74
CA GLN A 382 -23.69 9.07 7.58
C GLN A 382 -22.73 8.02 7.05
N LEU A 383 -23.24 6.86 6.61
CA LEU A 383 -22.43 5.81 5.98
C LEU A 383 -21.76 6.31 4.69
N ARG A 384 -22.50 7.02 3.83
CA ARG A 384 -21.94 7.65 2.61
C ARG A 384 -20.84 8.66 2.95
N SER A 385 -21.00 9.43 4.02
CA SER A 385 -19.99 10.38 4.50
C SER A 385 -18.71 9.68 4.95
N ILE A 386 -18.83 8.60 5.75
CA ILE A 386 -17.67 7.83 6.20
C ILE A 386 -16.99 7.16 5.00
N LEU A 387 -17.72 6.44 4.16
CA LEU A 387 -17.18 5.75 3.00
C LEU A 387 -16.51 6.71 2.01
N GLY A 388 -17.10 7.90 1.80
CA GLY A 388 -16.49 8.95 0.98
C GLY A 388 -15.12 9.41 1.51
N ARG A 389 -14.94 9.46 2.82
CA ARG A 389 -13.65 9.78 3.46
C ARG A 389 -12.62 8.68 3.29
N PHE A 390 -13.06 7.42 3.17
CA PHE A 390 -12.20 6.26 2.86
C PHE A 390 -11.99 6.06 1.35
N PHE A 391 -12.20 7.10 0.55
CA PHE A 391 -12.03 7.11 -0.90
C PHE A 391 -12.98 6.17 -1.67
N PHE A 392 -14.21 6.04 -1.18
CA PHE A 392 -15.30 5.41 -1.91
C PHE A 392 -16.31 6.47 -2.36
N PRO A 393 -16.13 7.12 -3.53
CA PRO A 393 -17.04 8.12 -4.06
C PRO A 393 -18.38 7.48 -4.48
N GLY A 394 -19.41 8.31 -4.68
CA GLY A 394 -20.79 7.91 -4.84
C GLY A 394 -21.08 6.71 -5.74
N GLU A 395 -20.48 6.64 -6.93
CA GLU A 395 -20.68 5.51 -7.86
C GLU A 395 -20.03 4.21 -7.39
N LYS A 396 -18.87 4.28 -6.72
CA LYS A 396 -18.18 3.11 -6.17
C LYS A 396 -18.95 2.41 -5.06
N LEU A 397 -19.89 3.09 -4.40
CA LEU A 397 -20.71 2.49 -3.33
C LEU A 397 -21.57 1.32 -3.83
N PHE A 398 -21.88 1.27 -5.12
CA PHE A 398 -22.68 0.22 -5.74
C PHE A 398 -21.81 -0.87 -6.39
N GLN A 399 -20.49 -0.76 -6.31
CA GLN A 399 -19.57 -1.76 -6.83
C GLN A 399 -19.58 -3.00 -5.92
N LYS A 400 -19.45 -4.20 -6.50
CA LYS A 400 -19.35 -5.45 -5.74
C LYS A 400 -18.01 -5.57 -5.02
N ILE A 401 -18.01 -6.21 -3.85
CA ILE A 401 -16.81 -6.34 -3.02
C ILE A 401 -15.75 -7.24 -3.68
N ASP A 402 -16.14 -8.25 -4.46
CA ASP A 402 -15.22 -9.13 -5.17
C ASP A 402 -14.31 -8.37 -6.14
N THR A 403 -14.82 -7.27 -6.74
CA THR A 403 -14.08 -6.45 -7.71
C THR A 403 -13.09 -5.47 -7.07
N LEU A 404 -13.09 -5.35 -5.73
CA LEU A 404 -12.19 -4.46 -5.01
C LEU A 404 -10.77 -5.04 -4.92
N SER A 405 -9.77 -4.18 -5.06
CA SER A 405 -8.39 -4.49 -4.73
C SER A 405 -8.20 -4.81 -3.24
N GLY A 406 -7.11 -5.50 -2.86
CA GLY A 406 -6.79 -5.80 -1.47
C GLY A 406 -6.77 -4.55 -0.58
N GLY A 407 -6.13 -3.46 -1.05
CA GLY A 407 -6.10 -2.19 -0.32
C GLY A 407 -7.48 -1.51 -0.19
N GLU A 408 -8.37 -1.66 -1.18
CA GLU A 408 -9.74 -1.18 -1.08
C GLU A 408 -10.55 -2.01 -0.09
N LYS A 409 -10.39 -3.33 -0.08
CA LYS A 409 -11.00 -4.22 0.92
C LYS A 409 -10.55 -3.87 2.35
N THR A 410 -9.26 -3.61 2.54
CA THR A 410 -8.72 -3.14 3.83
C THR A 410 -9.36 -1.82 4.27
N ARG A 411 -9.43 -0.80 3.38
CA ARG A 411 -10.09 0.47 3.69
C ARG A 411 -11.56 0.31 4.04
N LEU A 412 -12.28 -0.54 3.30
CA LEU A 412 -13.69 -0.84 3.56
C LEU A 412 -13.87 -1.52 4.92
N SER A 413 -13.04 -2.50 5.26
CA SER A 413 -13.07 -3.19 6.54
C SER A 413 -12.86 -2.23 7.71
N ILE A 414 -11.84 -1.38 7.64
CA ILE A 414 -11.57 -0.40 8.69
C ILE A 414 -12.67 0.66 8.77
N ALA A 415 -13.19 1.15 7.62
CA ALA A 415 -14.33 2.06 7.60
C ALA A 415 -15.56 1.46 8.30
N THR A 416 -15.84 0.18 8.03
CA THR A 416 -16.95 -0.56 8.65
C THR A 416 -16.76 -0.73 10.15
N LEU A 417 -15.53 -1.03 10.60
CA LEU A 417 -15.22 -1.11 12.03
C LEU A 417 -15.41 0.24 12.74
N LEU A 418 -14.89 1.31 12.14
CA LEU A 418 -14.96 2.64 12.72
C LEU A 418 -16.36 3.25 12.66
N ALA A 419 -17.26 2.72 11.84
CA ALA A 419 -18.67 3.10 11.79
C ALA A 419 -19.51 2.50 12.92
N LYS A 420 -18.94 1.60 13.73
CA LYS A 420 -19.63 0.94 14.86
C LYS A 420 -19.19 1.49 16.20
N ASN A 421 -20.06 1.35 17.21
CA ASN A 421 -19.82 1.78 18.58
C ASN A 421 -19.02 0.72 19.39
N TYR A 422 -17.91 0.24 18.82
CA TYR A 422 -16.99 -0.63 19.53
C TYR A 422 -16.30 0.15 20.65
N ASN A 423 -16.00 -0.51 21.77
CA ASN A 423 -15.21 0.07 22.86
C ASN A 423 -13.78 -0.49 22.94
N LEU A 424 -13.51 -1.59 22.23
CA LEU A 424 -12.16 -2.11 21.97
C LEU A 424 -11.99 -2.46 20.51
N LEU A 425 -10.94 -1.96 19.88
CA LEU A 425 -10.50 -2.37 18.56
C LEU A 425 -9.25 -3.23 18.66
N ILE A 426 -9.28 -4.41 18.03
CA ILE A 426 -8.12 -5.28 17.84
C ILE A 426 -7.80 -5.26 16.36
N LEU A 427 -6.60 -4.79 15.99
CA LEU A 427 -6.19 -4.59 14.60
C LEU A 427 -4.91 -5.38 14.33
N ASP A 428 -5.03 -6.42 13.51
CA ASP A 428 -3.91 -7.27 13.11
C ASP A 428 -3.33 -6.77 11.78
N GLU A 429 -2.14 -6.15 11.83
CA GLU A 429 -1.42 -5.57 10.70
C GLU A 429 -2.29 -4.64 9.80
N PRO A 430 -2.93 -3.60 10.35
CA PRO A 430 -3.94 -2.80 9.64
C PRO A 430 -3.40 -1.95 8.49
N THR A 431 -2.09 -1.85 8.34
CA THR A 431 -1.43 -1.05 7.28
C THR A 431 -0.85 -1.89 6.15
N THR A 432 -0.92 -3.21 6.24
CA THR A 432 -0.44 -4.13 5.20
C THR A 432 -1.28 -3.99 3.93
N TYR A 433 -0.67 -4.07 2.75
CA TYR A 433 -1.26 -3.86 1.41
C TYR A 433 -1.80 -2.46 1.11
N LEU A 434 -1.57 -1.49 1.97
CA LEU A 434 -2.04 -0.13 1.77
C LEU A 434 -0.98 0.75 1.14
N ASP A 435 -1.39 1.54 0.15
CA ASP A 435 -0.57 2.64 -0.33
C ASP A 435 -0.41 3.72 0.77
N VAL A 436 0.59 4.58 0.61
CA VAL A 436 0.97 5.58 1.62
C VAL A 436 -0.19 6.53 1.97
N LEU A 437 -1.02 6.91 0.98
CA LEU A 437 -2.18 7.76 1.23
C LEU A 437 -3.22 7.05 2.09
N SER A 438 -3.50 5.79 1.78
CA SER A 438 -4.41 4.94 2.57
C SER A 438 -3.88 4.68 3.98
N GLN A 439 -2.57 4.45 4.13
CA GLN A 439 -1.94 4.31 5.46
C GLN A 439 -2.12 5.57 6.30
N ARG A 440 -1.85 6.76 5.74
CA ARG A 440 -2.05 8.05 6.43
C ARG A 440 -3.49 8.25 6.84
N LEU A 441 -4.45 7.98 5.93
CA LEU A 441 -5.87 8.06 6.19
C LEU A 441 -6.27 7.21 7.40
N ILE A 442 -5.86 5.95 7.41
CA ILE A 442 -6.18 5.01 8.48
C ILE A 442 -5.54 5.44 9.80
N LEU A 443 -4.27 5.85 9.79
CA LEU A 443 -3.60 6.35 10.99
C LEU A 443 -4.28 7.58 11.57
N GLU A 444 -4.77 8.52 10.76
CA GLU A 444 -5.54 9.67 11.23
C GLU A 444 -6.89 9.25 11.80
N ALA A 445 -7.58 8.31 11.14
CA ALA A 445 -8.82 7.74 11.65
C ALA A 445 -8.63 7.07 13.01
N LEU A 446 -7.60 6.22 13.15
CA LEU A 446 -7.27 5.54 14.39
C LEU A 446 -6.83 6.50 15.50
N LYS A 447 -6.15 7.60 15.17
CA LYS A 447 -5.82 8.66 16.15
C LYS A 447 -7.06 9.35 16.72
N SER A 448 -8.11 9.49 15.94
CA SER A 448 -9.36 10.13 16.36
C SER A 448 -10.30 9.19 17.13
N TYR A 449 -10.04 7.87 17.11
CA TYR A 449 -10.82 6.89 17.88
C TYR A 449 -10.54 7.01 19.38
N LYS A 450 -11.62 7.04 20.21
CA LYS A 450 -11.54 7.29 21.66
C LYS A 450 -11.59 6.02 22.53
N GLY A 451 -11.91 4.86 21.97
CA GLY A 451 -11.93 3.58 22.67
C GLY A 451 -10.56 2.96 22.88
N ALA A 452 -10.52 1.83 23.57
CA ALA A 452 -9.31 1.03 23.73
C ALA A 452 -8.87 0.42 22.39
N MET A 453 -7.56 0.23 22.18
CA MET A 453 -7.02 -0.28 20.93
C MET A 453 -5.82 -1.20 21.19
N LEU A 454 -5.86 -2.39 20.60
CA LEU A 454 -4.75 -3.33 20.53
C LEU A 454 -4.27 -3.43 19.08
N LEU A 455 -3.09 -2.91 18.80
CA LEU A 455 -2.44 -2.97 17.50
C LEU A 455 -1.41 -4.10 17.51
N VAL A 456 -1.45 -4.95 16.48
CA VAL A 456 -0.49 -6.03 16.29
C VAL A 456 0.36 -5.72 15.05
N SER A 457 1.68 -5.86 15.20
CA SER A 457 2.64 -5.59 14.13
C SER A 457 3.85 -6.52 14.20
#